data_2688e7ec07ca60ed5ace0d323a6a8de8
#
_entry.id   2688e7ec07ca60ed5ace0d323a6a8de8
#
_cell.length_a   1.000
_cell.length_b   1.000
_cell.length_c   1.000
_cell.angle_alpha   90.00
_cell.angle_beta   90.00
_cell.angle_gamma   90.00
#
_symmetry.space_group_name_H-M   'P 1'
#
loop_
_entity.id
_entity.type
_entity.pdbx_description
1 polymer ?
#
loop_
_entity_poly.entity_id
_entity_poly.type
_entity_poly.pdbx_seq_one_letter_code
_entity_poly.pdbx_strand_id
1 'polypeptide(L)'
;SCPLALHLTGQAVSNVRAYRDTLAEHDDARVFTYSDVTSGFVDPSHAAYDRRIADIAHTRTLDLLRPLIGPHYDFVALFAEHARHEFETRDVDATMATMVAEPYVNHVATMTGGVGHDMLKRFYKYHFVMQNSEERGNTPISYTVGGNRIVIEQVVRFRHDDVIDRMYPGIEPTGRMVELPLILCVKFRGPKVWHEHIYWDQASALAQIGLIDAKTLPVAGAEQAAKLMNETLPSNELMADSWKTSEGKPL
;
A
#
# COMPACT_ATOMS: atom_id res chain seq x y z
N SER A 1 -23.11 16.86 21.01
CA SER A 1 -22.79 17.60 19.76
C SER A 1 -22.85 16.64 18.59
N CYS A 2 -23.16 17.14 17.39
CA CYS A 2 -23.11 16.35 16.18
C CYS A 2 -21.70 16.51 15.58
N PRO A 3 -20.94 15.45 15.37
CA PRO A 3 -19.61 15.54 14.75
C PRO A 3 -19.68 16.15 13.35
N LEU A 4 -18.72 17.01 13.02
CA LEU A 4 -18.69 17.76 11.76
C LEU A 4 -17.35 17.57 11.04
N ALA A 5 -17.39 17.24 9.77
CA ALA A 5 -16.24 17.34 8.87
C ALA A 5 -16.46 18.45 7.84
N LEU A 6 -15.56 19.40 7.77
CA LEU A 6 -15.60 20.50 6.81
C LEU A 6 -14.42 20.36 5.84
N HIS A 7 -14.73 20.29 4.54
CA HIS A 7 -13.73 20.20 3.47
C HIS A 7 -13.68 21.54 2.71
N LEU A 8 -12.57 22.27 2.81
CA LEU A 8 -12.40 23.61 2.25
C LEU A 8 -11.41 23.61 1.08
N THR A 9 -11.73 24.32 0.01
CA THR A 9 -10.91 24.42 -1.21
C THR A 9 -10.64 25.85 -1.62
N GLY A 10 -9.60 26.09 -2.40
CA GLY A 10 -9.31 27.34 -3.07
C GLY A 10 -9.38 28.57 -2.16
N GLN A 11 -10.19 29.54 -2.51
CA GLN A 11 -10.35 30.79 -1.74
C GLN A 11 -10.90 30.59 -0.32
N ALA A 12 -11.65 29.51 -0.08
CA ALA A 12 -12.16 29.20 1.26
C ALA A 12 -11.02 28.83 2.22
N VAL A 13 -9.86 28.39 1.72
CA VAL A 13 -8.68 28.11 2.53
C VAL A 13 -8.16 29.37 3.22
N SER A 14 -8.23 30.54 2.59
CA SER A 14 -7.83 31.81 3.20
C SER A 14 -8.69 32.20 4.42
N ASN A 15 -9.90 31.67 4.50
CA ASN A 15 -10.83 31.93 5.60
C ASN A 15 -10.80 30.82 6.68
N VAL A 16 -9.85 29.87 6.60
CA VAL A 16 -9.76 28.72 7.55
C VAL A 16 -9.76 29.19 9.00
N ARG A 17 -9.07 30.30 9.29
CA ARG A 17 -9.00 30.84 10.65
C ARG A 17 -10.39 31.23 11.16
N ALA A 18 -11.15 31.96 10.35
CA ALA A 18 -12.53 32.36 10.71
C ALA A 18 -13.44 31.13 10.90
N TYR A 19 -13.30 30.08 10.05
CA TYR A 19 -14.06 28.85 10.23
C TYR A 19 -13.65 28.11 11.51
N ARG A 20 -12.36 28.05 11.83
CA ARG A 20 -11.86 27.44 13.08
C ARG A 20 -12.37 28.20 14.31
N ASP A 21 -12.37 29.52 14.26
CA ASP A 21 -12.85 30.35 15.37
C ASP A 21 -14.38 30.15 15.56
N THR A 22 -15.15 30.06 14.47
CA THR A 22 -16.59 29.77 14.51
C THR A 22 -16.88 28.36 15.03
N LEU A 23 -16.01 27.39 14.73
CA LEU A 23 -16.15 25.99 15.12
C LEU A 23 -15.43 25.66 16.44
N ALA A 24 -14.75 26.63 17.07
CA ALA A 24 -14.02 26.43 18.32
C ALA A 24 -14.91 25.97 19.49
N GLU A 25 -16.21 26.21 19.40
CA GLU A 25 -17.21 25.73 20.37
C GLU A 25 -17.67 24.27 20.09
N HIS A 26 -17.19 23.66 18.97
CA HIS A 26 -17.50 22.28 18.57
C HIS A 26 -16.25 21.40 18.70
N ASP A 27 -16.06 20.77 19.85
CA ASP A 27 -14.93 19.89 20.15
C ASP A 27 -14.74 18.75 19.12
N ASP A 28 -15.83 18.36 18.43
CA ASP A 28 -15.87 17.29 17.45
C ASP A 28 -15.74 17.77 16.00
N ALA A 29 -15.43 19.05 15.75
CA ALA A 29 -15.30 19.58 14.40
C ALA A 29 -13.91 19.32 13.83
N ARG A 30 -13.86 18.74 12.61
CA ARG A 30 -12.64 18.52 11.84
C ARG A 30 -12.64 19.36 10.57
N VAL A 31 -11.61 20.19 10.39
CA VAL A 31 -11.48 21.05 9.20
C VAL A 31 -10.31 20.54 8.36
N PHE A 32 -10.60 20.20 7.12
CA PHE A 32 -9.62 19.77 6.12
C PHE A 32 -9.51 20.80 5.00
N THR A 33 -8.30 21.12 4.58
CA THR A 33 -8.02 22.12 3.55
C THR A 33 -7.33 21.48 2.35
N TYR A 34 -7.70 21.95 1.16
CA TYR A 34 -7.17 21.49 -0.13
C TYR A 34 -6.87 22.72 -0.99
N SER A 35 -5.61 23.22 -0.94
CA SER A 35 -5.18 24.45 -1.63
C SER A 35 -5.17 24.32 -3.15
N ASP A 36 -4.91 23.10 -3.64
CA ASP A 36 -4.57 22.84 -5.03
C ASP A 36 -5.79 22.47 -5.91
N VAL A 37 -6.98 22.52 -5.33
CA VAL A 37 -8.23 22.21 -6.03
C VAL A 37 -9.32 23.27 -5.78
N THR A 38 -10.30 23.34 -6.67
CA THR A 38 -11.45 24.23 -6.56
C THR A 38 -12.71 23.46 -6.20
N SER A 39 -13.79 24.18 -5.90
CA SER A 39 -15.11 23.57 -5.61
C SER A 39 -15.55 22.66 -6.76
N GLY A 40 -16.17 21.52 -6.43
CA GLY A 40 -16.54 20.48 -7.40
C GLY A 40 -15.51 19.36 -7.55
N PHE A 41 -14.37 19.43 -6.87
CA PHE A 41 -13.30 18.44 -6.99
C PHE A 41 -13.68 17.00 -6.59
N VAL A 42 -14.74 16.81 -5.83
CA VAL A 42 -15.24 15.49 -5.40
C VAL A 42 -16.26 14.88 -6.35
N ASP A 43 -16.81 15.66 -7.29
CA ASP A 43 -17.84 15.22 -8.22
C ASP A 43 -17.23 14.73 -9.55
N PRO A 44 -17.32 13.42 -9.88
CA PRO A 44 -16.77 12.89 -11.13
C PRO A 44 -17.32 13.51 -12.42
N SER A 45 -18.49 14.14 -12.35
CA SER A 45 -19.12 14.83 -13.50
C SER A 45 -18.67 16.28 -13.66
N HIS A 46 -18.00 16.85 -12.66
CA HIS A 46 -17.58 18.24 -12.65
C HIS A 46 -16.20 18.43 -13.29
N ALA A 47 -16.02 19.53 -14.05
CA ALA A 47 -14.73 19.83 -14.72
C ALA A 47 -13.54 19.98 -13.76
N ALA A 48 -13.78 20.34 -12.49
CA ALA A 48 -12.76 20.45 -11.46
C ALA A 48 -12.48 19.13 -10.70
N TYR A 49 -13.04 18.00 -11.15
CA TYR A 49 -12.83 16.71 -10.49
C TYR A 49 -11.35 16.35 -10.39
N ASP A 50 -10.88 16.12 -9.17
CA ASP A 50 -9.55 15.55 -8.91
C ASP A 50 -9.71 14.22 -8.15
N ARG A 51 -9.49 13.10 -8.86
CA ARG A 51 -9.67 11.76 -8.31
C ARG A 51 -8.85 11.52 -7.03
N ARG A 52 -7.61 12.01 -6.99
CA ARG A 52 -6.68 11.81 -5.86
C ARG A 52 -7.16 12.56 -4.62
N ILE A 53 -7.52 13.83 -4.79
CA ILE A 53 -7.98 14.67 -3.67
C ILE A 53 -9.39 14.26 -3.21
N ALA A 54 -10.28 13.92 -4.14
CA ALA A 54 -11.61 13.38 -3.85
C ALA A 54 -11.50 12.10 -2.99
N ASP A 55 -10.54 11.24 -3.31
CA ASP A 55 -10.29 10.01 -2.55
C ASP A 55 -9.81 10.28 -1.12
N ILE A 56 -8.93 11.25 -0.94
CA ILE A 56 -8.46 11.69 0.39
C ILE A 56 -9.64 12.26 1.18
N ALA A 57 -10.45 13.12 0.59
CA ALA A 57 -11.63 13.72 1.23
C ALA A 57 -12.63 12.65 1.64
N HIS A 58 -12.91 11.69 0.77
CA HIS A 58 -13.79 10.56 1.06
C HIS A 58 -13.28 9.72 2.24
N THR A 59 -11.99 9.37 2.27
CA THR A 59 -11.39 8.63 3.39
C THR A 59 -11.57 9.38 4.71
N ARG A 60 -11.26 10.69 4.74
CA ARG A 60 -11.42 11.56 5.93
C ARG A 60 -12.87 11.64 6.42
N THR A 61 -13.83 11.66 5.47
CA THR A 61 -15.26 11.62 5.79
C THR A 61 -15.63 10.27 6.42
N LEU A 62 -15.16 9.17 5.87
CA LEU A 62 -15.42 7.83 6.42
C LEU A 62 -14.77 7.60 7.79
N ASP A 63 -13.58 8.16 8.03
CA ASP A 63 -12.91 8.12 9.34
C ASP A 63 -13.74 8.82 10.43
N LEU A 64 -14.55 9.81 10.05
CA LEU A 64 -15.48 10.43 10.98
C LEU A 64 -16.80 9.64 11.12
N LEU A 65 -17.39 9.22 10.01
CA LEU A 65 -18.75 8.67 10.00
C LEU A 65 -18.84 7.22 10.45
N ARG A 66 -17.91 6.36 10.01
CA ARG A 66 -17.99 4.92 10.29
C ARG A 66 -18.00 4.56 11.78
N PRO A 67 -17.16 5.17 12.64
CA PRO A 67 -17.22 4.89 14.06
C PRO A 67 -18.58 5.22 14.70
N LEU A 68 -19.34 6.14 14.09
CA LEU A 68 -20.61 6.64 14.65
C LEU A 68 -21.85 5.87 14.16
N ILE A 69 -21.88 5.56 12.86
CA ILE A 69 -23.09 5.05 12.20
C ILE A 69 -22.86 3.72 11.46
N GLY A 70 -21.61 3.22 11.36
CA GLY A 70 -21.27 2.03 10.60
C GLY A 70 -21.39 2.25 9.07
N PRO A 71 -21.43 1.17 8.30
CA PRO A 71 -21.14 -0.20 8.74
C PRO A 71 -19.67 -0.36 9.17
N HIS A 72 -19.45 -1.21 10.17
CA HIS A 72 -18.11 -1.56 10.64
C HIS A 72 -17.61 -2.79 9.88
N TYR A 73 -16.37 -2.74 9.41
CA TYR A 73 -15.71 -3.82 8.68
C TYR A 73 -14.39 -4.18 9.33
N ASP A 74 -14.12 -5.44 9.49
CA ASP A 74 -12.78 -5.96 9.78
C ASP A 74 -12.00 -6.08 8.47
N PHE A 75 -11.31 -5.01 8.08
CA PHE A 75 -10.56 -4.99 6.83
C PHE A 75 -9.37 -5.95 6.85
N VAL A 76 -8.82 -6.27 8.02
CA VAL A 76 -7.73 -7.25 8.14
C VAL A 76 -8.26 -8.64 7.81
N ALA A 77 -9.39 -9.04 8.38
CA ALA A 77 -10.02 -10.33 8.09
C ALA A 77 -10.48 -10.42 6.62
N LEU A 78 -11.06 -9.36 6.07
CA LEU A 78 -11.49 -9.31 4.67
C LEU A 78 -10.31 -9.47 3.70
N PHE A 79 -9.17 -8.84 4.00
CA PHE A 79 -7.98 -9.02 3.18
C PHE A 79 -7.33 -10.39 3.38
N ALA A 80 -7.32 -10.91 4.59
CA ALA A 80 -6.83 -12.27 4.84
C ALA A 80 -7.60 -13.32 4.02
N GLU A 81 -8.93 -13.19 3.90
CA GLU A 81 -9.74 -14.05 3.04
C GLU A 81 -9.40 -13.90 1.55
N HIS A 82 -9.19 -12.66 1.07
CA HIS A 82 -8.72 -12.41 -0.29
C HIS A 82 -7.37 -13.11 -0.55
N ALA A 83 -6.38 -12.88 0.32
CA ALA A 83 -5.06 -13.47 0.21
C ALA A 83 -5.09 -15.02 0.32
N ARG A 84 -6.01 -15.57 1.11
CA ARG A 84 -6.22 -17.01 1.19
C ARG A 84 -6.59 -17.61 -0.17
N HIS A 85 -7.45 -16.94 -0.92
CA HIS A 85 -7.81 -17.38 -2.27
C HIS A 85 -6.66 -17.26 -3.27
N GLU A 86 -5.82 -16.25 -3.14
CA GLU A 86 -4.64 -16.08 -3.99
C GLU A 86 -3.56 -17.15 -3.76
N PHE A 87 -3.33 -17.49 -2.51
CA PHE A 87 -2.10 -18.20 -2.13
C PHE A 87 -2.32 -19.60 -1.57
N GLU A 88 -3.48 -19.89 -0.99
CA GLU A 88 -3.79 -21.20 -0.38
C GLU A 88 -4.72 -22.02 -1.27
N THR A 89 -5.92 -21.52 -1.53
CA THR A 89 -6.88 -22.24 -2.40
C THR A 89 -6.54 -22.12 -3.87
N ARG A 90 -5.79 -21.10 -4.25
CA ARG A 90 -5.40 -20.78 -5.63
C ARG A 90 -6.60 -20.72 -6.57
N ASP A 91 -7.67 -20.10 -6.09
CA ASP A 91 -8.95 -19.98 -6.78
C ASP A 91 -9.14 -18.57 -7.32
N VAL A 92 -8.94 -18.41 -8.62
CA VAL A 92 -9.04 -17.10 -9.29
C VAL A 92 -10.45 -16.54 -9.23
N ASP A 93 -11.49 -17.37 -9.35
CA ASP A 93 -12.87 -16.89 -9.34
C ASP A 93 -13.27 -16.45 -7.92
N ALA A 94 -12.84 -17.17 -6.89
CA ALA A 94 -13.04 -16.80 -5.51
C ALA A 94 -12.24 -15.51 -5.16
N THR A 95 -10.99 -15.37 -5.63
CA THR A 95 -10.21 -14.14 -5.50
C THR A 95 -10.96 -12.94 -6.09
N MET A 96 -11.40 -13.05 -7.34
CA MET A 96 -12.15 -11.98 -8.01
C MET A 96 -13.49 -11.68 -7.31
N ALA A 97 -14.14 -12.67 -6.71
CA ALA A 97 -15.40 -12.48 -5.97
C ALA A 97 -15.23 -11.63 -4.70
N THR A 98 -14.02 -11.55 -4.12
CA THR A 98 -13.73 -10.66 -2.99
C THR A 98 -13.49 -9.21 -3.41
N MET A 99 -13.38 -8.94 -4.70
CA MET A 99 -13.14 -7.60 -5.25
C MET A 99 -14.43 -6.92 -5.73
N VAL A 100 -14.37 -5.61 -5.94
CA VAL A 100 -15.44 -4.84 -6.60
C VAL A 100 -15.53 -5.20 -8.09
N ALA A 101 -16.58 -4.71 -8.79
CA ALA A 101 -16.74 -4.94 -10.23
C ALA A 101 -15.61 -4.35 -11.08
N GLU A 102 -15.10 -3.17 -10.69
CA GLU A 102 -14.00 -2.47 -11.38
C GLU A 102 -12.81 -2.32 -10.41
N PRO A 103 -12.04 -3.38 -10.16
CA PRO A 103 -10.90 -3.35 -9.26
C PRO A 103 -9.65 -2.80 -9.94
N TYR A 104 -8.64 -2.45 -9.13
CA TYR A 104 -7.32 -2.04 -9.60
C TYR A 104 -6.23 -2.65 -8.72
N VAL A 105 -5.26 -3.30 -9.34
CA VAL A 105 -4.04 -3.82 -8.68
C VAL A 105 -2.81 -3.30 -9.40
N ASN A 106 -1.82 -2.87 -8.64
CA ASN A 106 -0.53 -2.44 -9.17
C ASN A 106 0.62 -2.90 -8.26
N HIS A 107 1.46 -3.76 -8.77
CA HIS A 107 2.77 -4.06 -8.22
C HIS A 107 3.71 -2.93 -8.67
N VAL A 108 3.95 -1.97 -7.80
CA VAL A 108 4.50 -0.66 -8.17
C VAL A 108 5.90 -0.75 -8.78
N ALA A 109 6.74 -1.64 -8.25
CA ALA A 109 8.12 -1.79 -8.75
C ALA A 109 8.21 -2.29 -10.19
N THR A 110 7.23 -3.05 -10.66
CA THR A 110 7.20 -3.67 -12.00
C THR A 110 6.04 -3.20 -12.88
N MET A 111 5.12 -2.38 -12.31
CA MET A 111 3.89 -1.92 -12.96
C MET A 111 3.01 -3.07 -13.49
N THR A 112 3.02 -4.22 -12.79
CA THR A 112 2.20 -5.38 -13.13
C THR A 112 0.89 -5.38 -12.35
N GLY A 113 -0.16 -5.99 -12.94
CA GLY A 113 -1.52 -6.00 -12.40
C GLY A 113 -2.53 -5.63 -13.46
N GLY A 114 -3.48 -4.74 -13.14
CA GLY A 114 -4.47 -4.30 -14.12
C GLY A 114 -5.59 -3.47 -13.54
N VAL A 115 -6.44 -2.97 -14.43
CA VAL A 115 -7.65 -2.18 -14.14
C VAL A 115 -8.86 -2.91 -14.72
N GLY A 116 -9.92 -3.05 -13.91
CA GLY A 116 -11.16 -3.71 -14.30
C GLY A 116 -11.10 -5.23 -14.18
N HIS A 117 -12.29 -5.83 -14.17
CA HIS A 117 -12.48 -7.24 -13.88
C HIS A 117 -11.72 -8.17 -14.84
N ASP A 118 -11.89 -7.98 -16.14
CA ASP A 118 -11.36 -8.94 -17.13
C ASP A 118 -9.84 -8.91 -17.22
N MET A 119 -9.23 -7.71 -17.15
CA MET A 119 -7.79 -7.56 -17.16
C MET A 119 -7.17 -8.20 -15.91
N LEU A 120 -7.76 -7.96 -14.73
CA LEU A 120 -7.26 -8.54 -13.49
C LEU A 120 -7.51 -10.04 -13.41
N LYS A 121 -8.67 -10.54 -13.83
CA LYS A 121 -8.92 -11.99 -13.88
C LYS A 121 -7.90 -12.70 -14.77
N ARG A 122 -7.55 -12.10 -15.94
CA ARG A 122 -6.48 -12.60 -16.81
C ARG A 122 -5.13 -12.59 -16.09
N PHE A 123 -4.78 -11.49 -15.42
CA PHE A 123 -3.53 -11.36 -14.67
C PHE A 123 -3.44 -12.41 -13.56
N TYR A 124 -4.46 -12.53 -12.71
CA TYR A 124 -4.51 -13.51 -11.65
C TYR A 124 -4.39 -14.94 -12.17
N LYS A 125 -5.08 -15.25 -13.26
CA LYS A 125 -5.11 -16.61 -13.82
C LYS A 125 -3.77 -17.06 -14.40
N TYR A 126 -3.09 -16.18 -15.13
CA TYR A 126 -1.93 -16.57 -15.92
C TYR A 126 -0.59 -16.05 -15.42
N HIS A 127 -0.59 -15.02 -14.56
CA HIS A 127 0.63 -14.31 -14.16
C HIS A 127 0.78 -14.11 -12.65
N PHE A 128 -0.13 -14.70 -11.84
CA PHE A 128 -0.09 -14.49 -10.40
C PHE A 128 -0.37 -15.78 -9.61
N VAL A 129 -1.64 -16.28 -9.60
CA VAL A 129 -2.10 -17.32 -8.65
C VAL A 129 -1.30 -18.62 -8.78
N MET A 130 -0.98 -19.04 -10.00
CA MET A 130 -0.22 -20.26 -10.27
C MET A 130 1.30 -20.04 -10.31
N GLN A 131 1.77 -18.79 -10.31
CA GLN A 131 3.17 -18.41 -10.34
C GLN A 131 3.69 -18.06 -8.93
N ASN A 132 3.60 -19.00 -8.03
CA ASN A 132 4.05 -18.86 -6.64
C ASN A 132 4.80 -20.10 -6.20
N SER A 133 5.99 -19.89 -5.63
CA SER A 133 6.74 -20.97 -4.99
C SER A 133 5.92 -21.66 -3.90
N GLU A 134 6.08 -22.96 -3.78
CA GLU A 134 5.56 -23.72 -2.63
C GLU A 134 6.35 -23.40 -1.34
N GLU A 135 7.65 -23.08 -1.48
CA GLU A 135 8.51 -22.63 -0.38
C GLU A 135 8.37 -21.11 -0.20
N ARG A 136 7.27 -20.71 0.43
CA ARG A 136 6.98 -19.30 0.71
C ARG A 136 6.43 -19.09 2.11
N GLY A 137 6.67 -17.89 2.65
CA GLY A 137 6.13 -17.45 3.93
C GLY A 137 5.98 -15.94 3.98
N ASN A 138 5.01 -15.49 4.75
CA ASN A 138 4.80 -14.08 5.05
C ASN A 138 4.87 -13.89 6.57
N THR A 139 5.63 -12.91 7.02
CA THR A 139 5.71 -12.51 8.42
C THR A 139 5.17 -11.10 8.55
N PRO A 140 3.95 -10.91 9.07
CA PRO A 140 3.42 -9.58 9.33
C PRO A 140 4.25 -8.84 10.38
N ILE A 141 4.50 -7.55 10.16
CA ILE A 141 5.17 -6.64 11.10
C ILE A 141 4.13 -5.72 11.74
N SER A 142 3.33 -5.06 10.90
CA SER A 142 2.33 -4.11 11.39
C SER A 142 1.11 -4.01 10.47
N TYR A 143 -0.02 -3.59 11.09
CA TYR A 143 -1.24 -3.25 10.39
C TYR A 143 -1.67 -1.84 10.79
N THR A 144 -1.90 -0.97 9.80
CA THR A 144 -2.53 0.34 10.00
C THR A 144 -3.90 0.34 9.35
N VAL A 145 -4.94 0.54 10.13
CA VAL A 145 -6.34 0.48 9.67
C VAL A 145 -6.95 1.88 9.66
N GLY A 146 -7.46 2.31 8.52
CA GLY A 146 -8.21 3.56 8.35
C GLY A 146 -9.68 3.31 7.97
N GLY A 147 -10.43 4.37 7.71
CA GLY A 147 -11.88 4.30 7.44
C GLY A 147 -12.28 3.45 6.23
N ASN A 148 -11.40 3.26 5.25
CA ASN A 148 -11.64 2.42 4.07
C ASN A 148 -10.37 1.76 3.53
N ARG A 149 -9.31 1.68 4.34
CA ARG A 149 -7.99 1.23 3.88
C ARG A 149 -7.24 0.53 5.00
N ILE A 150 -6.42 -0.44 4.60
CA ILE A 150 -5.36 -0.97 5.44
C ILE A 150 -4.00 -0.75 4.77
N VAL A 151 -2.97 -0.56 5.58
CA VAL A 151 -1.57 -0.69 5.19
C VAL A 151 -0.99 -1.85 5.97
N ILE A 152 -0.39 -2.78 5.27
CA ILE A 152 0.24 -3.98 5.84
C ILE A 152 1.72 -3.88 5.56
N GLU A 153 2.53 -3.91 6.61
CA GLU A 153 3.96 -4.05 6.55
C GLU A 153 4.31 -5.50 6.90
N GLN A 154 5.08 -6.15 6.04
CA GLN A 154 5.45 -7.56 6.22
C GLN A 154 6.80 -7.87 5.59
N VAL A 155 7.40 -8.98 6.02
CA VAL A 155 8.51 -9.64 5.32
C VAL A 155 7.94 -10.81 4.54
N VAL A 156 8.24 -10.88 3.25
CA VAL A 156 7.96 -12.05 2.41
C VAL A 156 9.26 -12.83 2.20
N ARG A 157 9.16 -14.15 2.31
CA ARG A 157 10.23 -15.08 2.03
C ARG A 157 9.75 -16.12 1.04
N PHE A 158 10.50 -16.35 -0.04
CA PHE A 158 10.16 -17.36 -1.03
C PHE A 158 11.40 -17.83 -1.79
N ARG A 159 11.32 -19.02 -2.38
CA ARG A 159 12.32 -19.49 -3.34
C ARG A 159 11.91 -19.05 -4.74
N HIS A 160 12.86 -18.53 -5.51
CA HIS A 160 12.64 -18.23 -6.93
C HIS A 160 12.83 -19.50 -7.77
N ASP A 161 11.95 -20.49 -7.59
CA ASP A 161 11.94 -21.81 -8.24
C ASP A 161 10.82 -21.96 -9.28
N ASP A 162 10.04 -20.91 -9.47
CA ASP A 162 8.99 -20.81 -10.50
C ASP A 162 9.11 -19.45 -11.21
N VAL A 163 8.44 -19.32 -12.36
CA VAL A 163 8.25 -18.02 -13.01
C VAL A 163 7.38 -17.16 -12.12
N ILE A 164 7.82 -15.95 -11.82
CA ILE A 164 7.10 -15.00 -10.97
C ILE A 164 7.01 -13.66 -11.72
N ASP A 165 6.20 -13.61 -12.76
CA ASP A 165 6.09 -12.47 -13.69
C ASP A 165 5.80 -11.13 -12.98
N ARG A 166 5.02 -11.16 -11.89
CA ARG A 166 4.71 -9.93 -11.14
C ARG A 166 5.92 -9.27 -10.51
N MET A 167 6.97 -10.02 -10.17
CA MET A 167 8.21 -9.52 -9.54
C MET A 167 9.41 -9.54 -10.47
N TYR A 168 9.49 -10.55 -11.32
CA TYR A 168 10.65 -10.85 -12.16
C TYR A 168 10.22 -11.10 -13.61
N PRO A 169 9.56 -10.13 -14.29
CA PRO A 169 9.05 -10.35 -15.63
C PRO A 169 10.17 -10.73 -16.61
N GLY A 170 10.01 -11.87 -17.28
CA GLY A 170 10.96 -12.36 -18.27
C GLY A 170 12.26 -12.95 -17.69
N ILE A 171 12.31 -13.23 -16.39
CA ILE A 171 13.47 -13.81 -15.72
C ILE A 171 13.16 -15.26 -15.33
N GLU A 172 13.99 -16.17 -15.82
CA GLU A 172 13.90 -17.59 -15.51
C GLU A 172 14.22 -17.89 -14.04
N PRO A 173 13.60 -18.92 -13.44
CA PRO A 173 13.85 -19.33 -12.08
C PRO A 173 15.33 -19.53 -11.78
N THR A 174 15.83 -18.93 -10.69
CA THR A 174 17.23 -19.02 -10.27
C THR A 174 17.48 -20.03 -9.15
N GLY A 175 16.41 -20.54 -8.53
CA GLY A 175 16.47 -21.42 -7.36
C GLY A 175 16.92 -20.72 -6.06
N ARG A 176 17.16 -19.41 -6.09
CA ARG A 176 17.66 -18.66 -4.91
C ARG A 176 16.53 -18.28 -3.95
N MET A 177 16.86 -18.20 -2.67
CA MET A 177 15.96 -17.64 -1.66
C MET A 177 15.94 -16.13 -1.74
N VAL A 178 14.77 -15.56 -1.51
CA VAL A 178 14.51 -14.13 -1.48
C VAL A 178 13.78 -13.79 -0.19
N GLU A 179 14.24 -12.75 0.50
CA GLU A 179 13.59 -12.17 1.67
C GLU A 179 13.49 -10.66 1.48
N LEU A 180 12.27 -10.13 1.48
CA LEU A 180 12.01 -8.72 1.16
C LEU A 180 11.01 -8.11 2.14
N PRO A 181 11.28 -6.91 2.64
CA PRO A 181 10.22 -6.04 3.13
C PRO A 181 9.22 -5.74 2.02
N LEU A 182 7.95 -5.82 2.35
CA LEU A 182 6.86 -5.57 1.42
C LEU A 182 5.75 -4.78 2.11
N ILE A 183 5.26 -3.74 1.44
CA ILE A 183 4.14 -2.93 1.90
C ILE A 183 2.98 -3.09 0.94
N LEU A 184 1.81 -3.38 1.50
CA LEU A 184 0.55 -3.39 0.77
C LEU A 184 -0.32 -2.23 1.25
N CYS A 185 -0.82 -1.44 0.30
CA CYS A 185 -1.83 -0.42 0.56
C CYS A 185 -3.14 -0.90 -0.08
N VAL A 186 -4.04 -1.46 0.72
CA VAL A 186 -5.29 -2.05 0.25
C VAL A 186 -6.46 -1.14 0.60
N LYS A 187 -7.25 -0.80 -0.40
CA LYS A 187 -8.44 0.04 -0.25
C LYS A 187 -9.71 -0.75 -0.52
N PHE A 188 -10.75 -0.44 0.23
CA PHE A 188 -12.04 -1.13 0.19
C PHE A 188 -13.18 -0.20 -0.21
N ARG A 189 -14.20 -0.79 -0.88
CA ARG A 189 -15.55 -0.26 -1.00
C ARG A 189 -16.52 -1.25 -0.37
N GLY A 190 -17.12 -0.84 0.75
CA GLY A 190 -17.84 -1.80 1.59
C GLY A 190 -16.91 -2.94 2.03
N PRO A 191 -17.36 -4.19 1.95
CA PRO A 191 -16.55 -5.36 2.35
C PRO A 191 -15.64 -5.88 1.22
N LYS A 192 -15.51 -5.17 0.08
CA LYS A 192 -14.77 -5.66 -1.08
C LYS A 192 -13.51 -4.87 -1.35
N VAL A 193 -12.44 -5.55 -1.74
CA VAL A 193 -11.19 -4.97 -2.18
C VAL A 193 -11.44 -4.17 -3.46
N TRP A 194 -10.94 -2.93 -3.48
CA TRP A 194 -11.06 -2.04 -4.62
C TRP A 194 -9.72 -1.72 -5.27
N HIS A 195 -8.74 -1.30 -4.49
CA HIS A 195 -7.40 -1.04 -4.98
C HIS A 195 -6.36 -1.75 -4.12
N GLU A 196 -5.30 -2.24 -4.77
CA GLU A 196 -4.10 -2.71 -4.13
C GLU A 196 -2.88 -2.09 -4.77
N HIS A 197 -2.02 -1.49 -3.96
CA HIS A 197 -0.69 -1.08 -4.37
C HIS A 197 0.32 -1.84 -3.53
N ILE A 198 1.20 -2.58 -4.20
CA ILE A 198 2.19 -3.43 -3.57
C ILE A 198 3.57 -2.86 -3.86
N TYR A 199 4.36 -2.64 -2.81
CA TYR A 199 5.67 -2.01 -2.87
C TYR A 199 6.72 -2.94 -2.31
N TRP A 200 7.86 -3.00 -2.98
CA TRP A 200 9.11 -3.61 -2.50
C TRP A 200 10.30 -2.92 -3.14
N ASP A 201 11.51 -3.21 -2.66
CA ASP A 201 12.75 -2.76 -3.30
C ASP A 201 13.15 -3.74 -4.41
N GLN A 202 12.97 -3.34 -5.67
CA GLN A 202 13.30 -4.16 -6.82
C GLN A 202 14.81 -4.39 -6.96
N ALA A 203 15.63 -3.42 -6.57
CA ALA A 203 17.08 -3.57 -6.64
C ALA A 203 17.55 -4.68 -5.69
N SER A 204 17.07 -4.70 -4.45
CA SER A 204 17.33 -5.79 -3.51
C SER A 204 16.80 -7.14 -3.99
N ALA A 205 15.62 -7.15 -4.61
CA ALA A 205 15.05 -8.36 -5.19
C ALA A 205 15.96 -8.94 -6.29
N LEU A 206 16.43 -8.10 -7.21
CA LEU A 206 17.35 -8.49 -8.30
C LEU A 206 18.74 -8.90 -7.79
N ALA A 207 19.25 -8.24 -6.74
CA ALA A 207 20.51 -8.60 -6.11
C ALA A 207 20.47 -10.01 -5.48
N GLN A 208 19.37 -10.34 -4.79
CA GLN A 208 19.22 -11.63 -4.13
C GLN A 208 19.12 -12.78 -5.13
N ILE A 209 18.52 -12.58 -6.30
CA ILE A 209 18.52 -13.59 -7.37
C ILE A 209 19.79 -13.57 -8.24
N GLY A 210 20.72 -12.64 -7.98
CA GLY A 210 22.06 -12.60 -8.57
C GLY A 210 22.13 -11.92 -9.94
N LEU A 211 21.16 -11.08 -10.27
CA LEU A 211 21.14 -10.33 -11.54
C LEU A 211 21.88 -9.00 -11.45
N ILE A 212 22.02 -8.43 -10.25
CA ILE A 212 22.86 -7.27 -10.01
C ILE A 212 23.86 -7.54 -8.89
N ASP A 213 25.03 -6.93 -8.96
CA ASP A 213 26.04 -7.03 -7.91
C ASP A 213 25.85 -5.92 -6.87
N ALA A 214 25.27 -6.29 -5.74
CA ALA A 214 25.05 -5.37 -4.62
C ALA A 214 26.36 -4.75 -4.08
N LYS A 215 27.54 -5.36 -4.30
CA LYS A 215 28.82 -4.82 -3.83
C LYS A 215 29.27 -3.57 -4.59
N THR A 216 28.76 -3.38 -5.80
CA THR A 216 29.11 -2.24 -6.67
C THR A 216 28.07 -1.12 -6.63
N LEU A 217 26.95 -1.33 -5.92
CA LEU A 217 25.81 -0.44 -5.88
C LEU A 217 25.37 -0.18 -4.43
N PRO A 218 24.78 0.97 -4.11
CA PRO A 218 24.22 1.23 -2.78
C PRO A 218 22.88 0.49 -2.59
N VAL A 219 22.94 -0.83 -2.62
CA VAL A 219 21.77 -1.72 -2.55
C VAL A 219 21.98 -2.70 -1.40
N ALA A 220 21.01 -2.80 -0.52
CA ALA A 220 20.94 -3.84 0.50
C ALA A 220 20.34 -5.13 -0.10
N GLY A 221 20.64 -6.27 0.51
CA GLY A 221 20.04 -7.56 0.15
C GLY A 221 18.99 -8.02 1.18
N ALA A 222 19.07 -9.28 1.61
CA ALA A 222 18.16 -9.85 2.61
C ALA A 222 18.29 -9.19 4.00
N GLU A 223 19.39 -8.49 4.27
CA GLU A 223 19.60 -7.73 5.50
C GLU A 223 18.55 -6.65 5.76
N GLN A 224 17.87 -6.12 4.72
CA GLN A 224 16.73 -5.23 4.90
C GLN A 224 15.60 -5.91 5.69
N ALA A 225 15.25 -7.13 5.30
CA ALA A 225 14.22 -7.92 5.96
C ALA A 225 14.66 -8.27 7.39
N ALA A 226 15.92 -8.71 7.56
CA ALA A 226 16.47 -9.02 8.87
C ALA A 226 16.42 -7.82 9.83
N LYS A 227 16.77 -6.61 9.33
CA LYS A 227 16.75 -5.38 10.15
C LYS A 227 15.33 -4.94 10.48
N LEU A 228 14.35 -5.15 9.61
CA LEU A 228 12.95 -4.88 9.91
C LEU A 228 12.41 -5.79 11.03
N MET A 229 12.91 -7.04 11.07
CA MET A 229 12.57 -8.00 12.13
C MET A 229 13.33 -7.76 13.44
N ASN A 230 14.49 -7.12 13.38
CA ASN A 230 15.34 -6.85 14.53
C ASN A 230 16.03 -5.49 14.40
N GLU A 231 15.46 -4.46 15.03
CA GLU A 231 15.95 -3.07 15.00
C GLU A 231 17.37 -2.89 15.55
N THR A 232 17.87 -3.84 16.37
CA THR A 232 19.20 -3.76 16.98
C THR A 232 20.33 -4.11 16.00
N LEU A 233 20.03 -4.65 14.81
CA LEU A 233 21.04 -4.91 13.79
C LEU A 233 21.71 -3.61 13.30
N PRO A 234 22.93 -3.67 12.75
CA PRO A 234 23.66 -2.49 12.31
C PRO A 234 22.87 -1.57 11.38
N SER A 235 23.09 -0.27 11.52
CA SER A 235 22.58 0.76 10.62
C SER A 235 23.72 1.44 9.88
N ASN A 236 23.43 2.09 8.77
CA ASN A 236 24.37 2.96 8.05
C ASN A 236 25.55 2.24 7.37
N GLU A 237 25.47 0.92 7.19
CA GLU A 237 26.58 0.13 6.60
C GLU A 237 26.87 0.57 5.15
N LEU A 238 25.84 0.87 4.34
CA LEU A 238 26.00 1.37 2.98
C LEU A 238 26.61 2.80 2.91
N MET A 239 26.64 3.51 4.03
CA MET A 239 27.25 4.82 4.14
C MET A 239 28.37 4.89 5.20
N ALA A 240 28.99 3.74 5.52
CA ALA A 240 29.94 3.61 6.64
C ALA A 240 31.06 4.66 6.62
N ASP A 241 31.63 4.96 5.44
CA ASP A 241 32.73 5.92 5.32
C ASP A 241 32.26 7.38 5.60
N SER A 242 31.12 7.77 5.06
CA SER A 242 30.55 9.09 5.36
C SER A 242 30.01 9.18 6.78
N TRP A 243 29.49 8.09 7.32
CA TRP A 243 29.02 8.01 8.70
C TRP A 243 30.15 8.31 9.70
N LYS A 244 31.32 7.73 9.49
CA LYS A 244 32.52 7.99 10.31
C LYS A 244 32.93 9.46 10.33
N THR A 245 32.68 10.21 9.25
CA THR A 245 33.06 11.64 9.18
C THR A 245 32.27 12.53 10.15
N SER A 246 31.15 12.04 10.67
CA SER A 246 30.32 12.75 11.67
C SER A 246 30.60 12.35 13.11
N GLU A 247 31.47 11.39 13.34
CA GLU A 247 31.84 10.92 14.68
C GLU A 247 32.47 12.06 15.48
N GLY A 248 31.98 12.28 16.70
CA GLY A 248 32.44 13.33 17.58
C GLY A 248 32.00 14.76 17.21
N LYS A 249 31.20 14.97 16.16
CA LYS A 249 30.64 16.29 15.87
C LYS A 249 29.50 16.60 16.84
N PRO A 250 29.29 17.88 17.20
CA PRO A 250 28.15 18.29 18.04
C PRO A 250 26.83 17.93 17.37
N LEU A 251 25.84 17.47 18.20
CA LEU A 251 24.48 17.20 17.79
C LEU A 251 23.63 18.45 17.85
#